data_82a56cc17c7aed62f2aa972c8ff6b363
#
_entry.id   82a56cc17c7aed62f2aa972c8ff6b363
#
_cell.length_a   1.000
_cell.length_b   1.000
_cell.length_c   1.000
_cell.angle_alpha   90.00
_cell.angle_beta   90.00
_cell.angle_gamma   90.00
#
_symmetry.space_group_name_H-M   'P 1'
#
loop_
_entity.id
_entity.type
_entity.pdbx_description
1 polymer ?
#
loop_
_entity_poly.entity_id
_entity_poly.type
_entity_poly.pdbx_seq_one_letter_code
_entity_poly.pdbx_strand_id
1 'polypeptide(L)'
;MKLSSVEMKDGDVLRVSIDVENTGKMAGSEVVQLYVSDKYSTVPRAVKELKGFAKVFLNPGEKKTVTMELCARDFAYYETKIHDWYTPSGTYEIQIGHASDDIRETAKLSFTTDVSLPFTVDMTTTMGELMSHPKTAGKMMEYLEGISQGEESKKEEGEVELVTPEIIAQMPLKSFLSVIPGEAIEQMIVELNSLCAEEGK
;
A
#
# COMPACT_ATOMS: atom_id res chain seq x y z
N MET A 1 13.37 22.76 2.36
CA MET A 1 13.33 21.78 1.23
C MET A 1 12.41 22.29 0.13
N LYS A 2 12.74 21.99 -1.14
CA LYS A 2 11.94 22.37 -2.32
C LYS A 2 11.79 21.12 -3.20
N LEU A 3 10.55 20.81 -3.56
CA LEU A 3 10.22 19.80 -4.56
C LEU A 3 10.00 20.45 -5.93
N SER A 4 10.41 19.78 -7.03
CA SER A 4 10.13 20.26 -8.40
C SER A 4 8.64 20.19 -8.73
N SER A 5 7.90 19.27 -8.08
CA SER A 5 6.43 19.14 -8.15
C SER A 5 5.90 18.58 -6.84
N VAL A 6 4.65 18.83 -6.53
CA VAL A 6 3.89 18.17 -5.44
C VAL A 6 3.05 17.00 -5.94
N GLU A 7 3.03 16.78 -7.26
CA GLU A 7 2.36 15.68 -7.95
C GLU A 7 3.37 14.95 -8.82
N MET A 8 3.24 13.64 -8.91
CA MET A 8 4.11 12.75 -9.68
C MET A 8 3.30 11.56 -10.21
N LYS A 9 3.68 11.04 -11.35
CA LYS A 9 3.13 9.83 -11.95
C LYS A 9 4.22 8.91 -12.48
N ASP A 10 3.83 7.74 -12.97
CA ASP A 10 4.76 6.82 -13.61
C ASP A 10 5.52 7.50 -14.74
N GLY A 11 6.84 7.29 -14.76
CA GLY A 11 7.76 7.90 -15.73
C GLY A 11 8.30 9.27 -15.35
N ASP A 12 7.75 9.95 -14.36
CA ASP A 12 8.26 11.23 -13.88
C ASP A 12 9.52 11.08 -13.03
N VAL A 13 10.28 12.18 -12.93
CA VAL A 13 11.43 12.34 -12.02
C VAL A 13 11.18 13.55 -11.12
N LEU A 14 11.15 13.29 -9.81
CA LEU A 14 11.03 14.32 -8.78
C LEU A 14 12.42 14.80 -8.36
N ARG A 15 12.69 16.10 -8.46
CA ARG A 15 13.89 16.71 -7.88
C ARG A 15 13.59 17.28 -6.51
N VAL A 16 14.38 16.84 -5.53
CA VAL A 16 14.31 17.31 -4.14
C VAL A 16 15.56 18.10 -3.84
N SER A 17 15.41 19.38 -3.55
CA SER A 17 16.53 20.28 -3.27
C SER A 17 16.45 20.83 -1.84
N ILE A 18 17.61 20.90 -1.16
CA ILE A 18 17.74 21.45 0.20
C ILE A 18 19.02 22.31 0.29
N ASP A 19 18.91 23.43 0.96
CA ASP A 19 20.07 24.25 1.30
C ASP A 19 20.67 23.77 2.62
N VAL A 20 21.99 23.56 2.61
CA VAL A 20 22.78 23.18 3.78
C VAL A 20 23.79 24.27 4.07
N GLU A 21 23.83 24.74 5.30
CA GLU A 21 24.72 25.83 5.72
C GLU A 21 25.54 25.41 6.95
N ASN A 22 26.82 25.68 6.92
CA ASN A 22 27.69 25.53 8.08
C ASN A 22 27.63 26.78 8.97
N THR A 23 26.82 26.69 10.03
CA THR A 23 26.71 27.78 11.04
C THR A 23 27.80 27.74 12.12
N GLY A 24 28.68 26.73 12.06
CA GLY A 24 29.77 26.53 12.99
C GLY A 24 30.99 27.39 12.68
N LYS A 25 32.02 27.25 13.51
CA LYS A 25 33.32 28.02 13.39
C LYS A 25 34.40 27.19 12.70
N MET A 26 34.19 25.94 12.41
CA MET A 26 35.14 25.04 11.76
C MET A 26 34.52 24.42 10.49
N ALA A 27 35.41 24.18 9.52
CA ALA A 27 35.00 23.45 8.33
C ALA A 27 34.66 21.99 8.65
N GLY A 28 33.65 21.43 8.00
CA GLY A 28 33.21 20.07 8.24
C GLY A 28 32.42 19.49 7.09
N SER A 29 32.08 18.20 7.20
CA SER A 29 31.22 17.53 6.25
C SER A 29 29.90 17.16 6.91
N GLU A 30 28.83 17.27 6.14
CA GLU A 30 27.48 16.81 6.51
C GLU A 30 27.02 15.74 5.52
N VAL A 31 26.19 14.80 5.99
CA VAL A 31 25.53 13.80 5.15
C VAL A 31 24.03 14.07 5.15
N VAL A 32 23.56 14.66 4.08
CA VAL A 32 22.12 14.89 3.85
C VAL A 32 21.49 13.57 3.44
N GLN A 33 20.47 13.11 4.16
CA GLN A 33 19.77 11.86 3.91
C GLN A 33 18.34 12.14 3.47
N LEU A 34 17.92 11.46 2.38
CA LEU A 34 16.58 11.58 1.80
C LEU A 34 15.81 10.28 2.04
N TYR A 35 14.67 10.40 2.68
CA TYR A 35 13.78 9.29 2.99
C TYR A 35 12.42 9.45 2.32
N VAL A 36 11.79 8.34 2.01
CA VAL A 36 10.40 8.24 1.57
C VAL A 36 9.62 7.45 2.62
N SER A 37 8.44 7.93 2.99
CA SER A 37 7.52 7.27 3.91
C SER A 37 6.13 7.18 3.29
N ASP A 38 5.54 5.99 3.34
CA ASP A 38 4.15 5.71 2.97
C ASP A 38 3.38 5.33 4.25
N LYS A 39 2.68 6.30 4.84
CA LYS A 39 1.92 6.10 6.09
C LYS A 39 0.60 5.36 5.89
N TYR A 40 0.13 5.28 4.66
CA TYR A 40 -1.16 4.70 4.30
C TYR A 40 -1.03 3.42 3.48
N SER A 41 0.17 2.81 3.52
CA SER A 41 0.44 1.56 2.82
C SER A 41 -0.53 0.46 3.25
N THR A 42 -1.12 -0.22 2.27
CA THR A 42 -1.97 -1.40 2.48
C THR A 42 -1.16 -2.68 2.70
N VAL A 43 0.16 -2.61 2.48
CA VAL A 43 1.08 -3.71 2.73
C VAL A 43 2.07 -3.35 3.84
N PRO A 44 2.58 -4.32 4.61
CA PRO A 44 3.61 -4.07 5.62
C PRO A 44 4.88 -3.49 4.99
N ARG A 45 5.26 -2.27 5.37
CA ARG A 45 6.47 -1.58 4.92
C ARG A 45 7.22 -0.97 6.09
N ALA A 46 8.49 -0.64 5.86
CA ALA A 46 9.25 0.19 6.81
C ALA A 46 8.58 1.56 6.97
N VAL A 47 8.63 2.12 8.18
CA VAL A 47 8.06 3.45 8.50
C VAL A 47 8.62 4.52 7.56
N LYS A 48 9.89 4.40 7.18
CA LYS A 48 10.56 5.21 6.16
C LYS A 48 11.72 4.43 5.55
N GLU A 49 12.06 4.73 4.32
CA GLU A 49 13.12 4.08 3.56
C GLU A 49 14.11 5.12 3.06
N LEU A 50 15.42 4.90 3.26
CA LEU A 50 16.47 5.75 2.72
C LEU A 50 16.53 5.55 1.19
N LYS A 51 16.29 6.62 0.42
CA LYS A 51 16.28 6.58 -1.05
C LYS A 51 17.43 7.38 -1.67
N GLY A 52 18.07 8.24 -0.90
CA GLY A 52 19.22 8.98 -1.37
C GLY A 52 20.03 9.59 -0.23
N PHE A 53 21.29 9.88 -0.51
CA PHE A 53 22.14 10.66 0.38
C PHE A 53 23.20 11.42 -0.40
N ALA A 54 23.65 12.52 0.17
CA ALA A 54 24.77 13.30 -0.38
C ALA A 54 25.66 13.81 0.75
N LYS A 55 26.96 13.59 0.62
CA LYS A 55 27.95 14.15 1.53
C LYS A 55 28.47 15.48 0.98
N VAL A 56 28.34 16.55 1.76
CA VAL A 56 28.81 17.88 1.42
C VAL A 56 29.85 18.37 2.41
N PHE A 57 30.92 18.98 1.91
CA PHE A 57 31.91 19.66 2.72
C PHE A 57 31.63 21.18 2.66
N LEU A 58 31.64 21.82 3.82
CA LEU A 58 31.31 23.23 3.99
C LEU A 58 32.33 23.94 4.89
N ASN A 59 32.84 25.05 4.45
CA ASN A 59 33.62 25.99 5.28
C ASN A 59 32.65 26.73 6.23
N PRO A 60 33.16 27.41 7.30
CA PRO A 60 32.34 28.25 8.15
C PRO A 60 31.60 29.32 7.36
N GLY A 61 30.27 29.40 7.55
CA GLY A 61 29.39 30.32 6.83
C GLY A 61 29.08 29.91 5.37
N GLU A 62 29.64 28.83 4.87
CA GLU A 62 29.36 28.37 3.51
C GLU A 62 27.99 27.68 3.44
N LYS A 63 27.26 27.99 2.35
CA LYS A 63 25.96 27.43 2.03
C LYS A 63 26.03 26.74 0.66
N LYS A 64 25.50 25.49 0.58
CA LYS A 64 25.37 24.72 -0.65
C LYS A 64 23.99 24.17 -0.81
N THR A 65 23.47 24.15 -2.03
CA THR A 65 22.24 23.46 -2.38
C THR A 65 22.58 22.02 -2.78
N VAL A 66 21.95 21.05 -2.11
CA VAL A 66 21.99 19.62 -2.48
C VAL A 66 20.72 19.31 -3.23
N THR A 67 20.84 18.61 -4.37
CA THR A 67 19.70 18.14 -5.15
C THR A 67 19.83 16.64 -5.34
N MET A 68 18.74 15.89 -5.07
CA MET A 68 18.61 14.46 -5.28
C MET A 68 17.38 14.19 -6.14
N GLU A 69 17.40 13.11 -6.89
CA GLU A 69 16.28 12.71 -7.77
C GLU A 69 15.63 11.45 -7.26
N LEU A 70 14.30 11.39 -7.38
CA LEU A 70 13.49 10.21 -7.09
C LEU A 70 12.67 9.87 -8.34
N CYS A 71 12.57 8.58 -8.64
CA CYS A 71 11.69 8.06 -9.69
C CYS A 71 10.58 7.19 -9.07
N ALA A 72 9.62 6.72 -9.85
CA ALA A 72 8.53 5.89 -9.36
C ALA A 72 9.02 4.67 -8.56
N ARG A 73 10.16 4.09 -8.97
CA ARG A 73 10.77 2.93 -8.32
C ARG A 73 11.16 3.19 -6.86
N ASP A 74 11.45 4.45 -6.48
CA ASP A 74 11.83 4.80 -5.11
C ASP A 74 10.64 4.74 -4.14
N PHE A 75 9.42 4.74 -4.65
CA PHE A 75 8.17 4.63 -3.90
C PHE A 75 7.59 3.21 -3.92
N ALA A 76 8.11 2.34 -4.80
CA ALA A 76 7.56 1.03 -5.09
C ALA A 76 7.85 -0.02 -4.00
N TYR A 77 6.98 -1.02 -3.95
CA TYR A 77 7.26 -2.33 -3.36
C TYR A 77 7.14 -3.42 -4.44
N TYR A 78 7.68 -4.62 -4.17
CA TYR A 78 7.55 -5.73 -5.10
C TYR A 78 6.18 -6.39 -4.92
N GLU A 79 5.36 -6.35 -5.98
CA GLU A 79 4.02 -6.93 -5.97
C GLU A 79 4.05 -8.32 -6.65
N THR A 80 3.74 -9.34 -5.87
CA THR A 80 3.81 -10.74 -6.33
C THR A 80 2.73 -11.09 -7.35
N LYS A 81 1.59 -10.40 -7.35
CA LYS A 81 0.49 -10.64 -8.28
C LYS A 81 0.85 -10.30 -9.73
N ILE A 82 1.70 -9.28 -9.90
CA ILE A 82 2.18 -8.85 -11.24
C ILE A 82 3.65 -9.22 -11.48
N HIS A 83 4.32 -9.83 -10.51
CA HIS A 83 5.74 -10.17 -10.53
C HIS A 83 6.64 -8.99 -10.90
N ASP A 84 6.28 -7.79 -10.44
CA ASP A 84 7.00 -6.55 -10.73
C ASP A 84 6.89 -5.55 -9.58
N TRP A 85 7.62 -4.43 -9.72
CA TRP A 85 7.59 -3.31 -8.80
C TRP A 85 6.36 -2.44 -9.05
N TYR A 86 5.62 -2.20 -7.99
CA TYR A 86 4.38 -1.44 -8.01
C TYR A 86 4.43 -0.26 -7.06
N THR A 87 4.06 0.92 -7.57
CA THR A 87 3.91 2.15 -6.78
C THR A 87 2.42 2.48 -6.68
N PRO A 88 1.78 2.29 -5.53
CA PRO A 88 0.37 2.65 -5.34
C PRO A 88 0.12 4.13 -5.54
N SER A 89 -1.02 4.48 -6.11
CA SER A 89 -1.52 5.86 -6.02
C SER A 89 -1.77 6.23 -4.57
N GLY A 90 -1.31 7.41 -4.15
CA GLY A 90 -1.45 7.84 -2.77
C GLY A 90 -0.60 9.05 -2.41
N THR A 91 -0.59 9.35 -1.10
CA THR A 91 0.21 10.45 -0.55
C THR A 91 1.43 9.91 0.17
N TYR A 92 2.59 10.32 -0.29
CA TYR A 92 3.89 9.98 0.29
C TYR A 92 4.48 11.18 1.04
N GLU A 93 5.30 10.91 2.05
CA GLU A 93 6.10 11.92 2.70
C GLU A 93 7.56 11.81 2.23
N ILE A 94 8.09 12.93 1.74
CA ILE A 94 9.49 13.12 1.41
C ILE A 94 10.13 13.77 2.61
N GLN A 95 11.15 13.14 3.19
CA GLN A 95 11.77 13.59 4.44
C GLN A 95 13.27 13.77 4.22
N ILE A 96 13.81 14.88 4.70
CA ILE A 96 15.26 15.14 4.74
C ILE A 96 15.73 15.27 6.18
N GLY A 97 16.84 14.62 6.50
CA GLY A 97 17.44 14.66 7.81
C GLY A 97 18.94 14.35 7.82
N HIS A 98 19.53 14.41 9.00
CA HIS A 98 20.90 13.97 9.29
C HIS A 98 20.96 12.47 9.55
N ALA A 99 19.86 11.92 10.10
CA ALA A 99 19.68 10.49 10.40
C ALA A 99 18.20 10.12 10.33
N SER A 100 17.89 8.83 10.42
CA SER A 100 16.51 8.33 10.38
C SER A 100 15.65 8.81 11.56
N ASP A 101 16.25 9.12 12.68
CA ASP A 101 15.65 9.66 13.92
C ASP A 101 15.83 11.19 14.06
N ASP A 102 16.54 11.82 13.12
CA ASP A 102 16.76 13.28 13.09
C ASP A 102 16.31 13.89 11.75
N ILE A 103 14.98 13.89 11.54
CA ILE A 103 14.35 14.49 10.36
C ILE A 103 14.17 15.98 10.57
N ARG A 104 14.62 16.78 9.61
CA ARG A 104 14.62 18.25 9.66
C ARG A 104 13.50 18.89 8.85
N GLU A 105 13.20 18.33 7.70
CA GLU A 105 12.14 18.82 6.84
C GLU A 105 11.31 17.67 6.26
N THR A 106 10.01 17.91 6.09
CA THR A 106 9.07 16.96 5.49
C THR A 106 8.17 17.71 4.51
N ALA A 107 7.94 17.11 3.34
CA ALA A 107 6.96 17.56 2.36
C ALA A 107 6.09 16.40 1.91
N LYS A 108 4.86 16.70 1.45
CA LYS A 108 3.95 15.71 0.89
C LYS A 108 4.05 15.70 -0.63
N LEU A 109 3.94 14.50 -1.19
CA LEU A 109 3.89 14.23 -2.61
C LEU A 109 2.64 13.38 -2.90
N SER A 110 1.83 13.79 -3.87
CA SER A 110 0.76 12.96 -4.43
C SER A 110 1.32 12.15 -5.59
N PHE A 111 1.20 10.82 -5.54
CA PHE A 111 1.58 9.94 -6.64
C PHE A 111 0.35 9.33 -7.28
N THR A 112 0.32 9.24 -8.61
CA THR A 112 -0.76 8.61 -9.37
C THR A 112 -0.16 7.60 -10.34
N THR A 113 -0.71 6.37 -10.35
CA THR A 113 -0.38 5.32 -11.32
C THR A 113 -1.62 4.92 -12.10
N ASP A 114 -1.44 4.59 -13.37
CA ASP A 114 -2.46 3.99 -14.22
C ASP A 114 -2.42 2.45 -14.16
N VAL A 115 -1.44 1.87 -13.44
CA VAL A 115 -1.33 0.43 -13.25
C VAL A 115 -2.38 -0.05 -12.25
N SER A 116 -3.29 -0.90 -12.70
CA SER A 116 -4.25 -1.60 -11.83
C SER A 116 -3.72 -2.99 -11.48
N LEU A 117 -3.81 -3.37 -10.21
CA LEU A 117 -3.48 -4.72 -9.79
C LEU A 117 -4.63 -5.68 -10.14
N PRO A 118 -4.33 -6.88 -10.67
CA PRO A 118 -5.35 -7.87 -10.90
C PRO A 118 -5.98 -8.29 -9.57
N PHE A 119 -7.31 -8.28 -9.51
CA PHE A 119 -8.02 -8.83 -8.37
C PHE A 119 -8.05 -10.35 -8.51
N THR A 120 -7.42 -11.04 -7.59
CA THR A 120 -7.40 -12.51 -7.53
C THR A 120 -7.97 -12.97 -6.20
N VAL A 121 -8.87 -13.93 -6.26
CA VAL A 121 -9.51 -14.54 -5.09
C VAL A 121 -8.74 -15.77 -4.67
N ASP A 122 -8.42 -15.87 -3.39
CA ASP A 122 -7.81 -17.05 -2.76
C ASP A 122 -8.43 -17.30 -1.36
N MET A 123 -7.95 -18.33 -0.66
CA MET A 123 -8.41 -18.67 0.69
C MET A 123 -8.20 -17.57 1.74
N THR A 124 -7.34 -16.60 1.46
CA THR A 124 -7.03 -15.48 2.37
C THR A 124 -7.83 -14.22 2.03
N THR A 125 -8.47 -14.18 0.86
CA THR A 125 -9.34 -13.07 0.44
C THR A 125 -10.49 -12.92 1.43
N THR A 126 -10.69 -11.70 1.92
CA THR A 126 -11.73 -11.42 2.92
C THR A 126 -13.11 -11.24 2.27
N MET A 127 -14.14 -11.48 3.07
CA MET A 127 -15.53 -11.23 2.63
C MET A 127 -15.74 -9.76 2.22
N GLY A 128 -15.12 -8.82 2.92
CA GLY A 128 -15.20 -7.39 2.61
C GLY A 128 -14.59 -7.04 1.26
N GLU A 129 -13.44 -7.64 0.91
CA GLU A 129 -12.81 -7.49 -0.41
C GLU A 129 -13.75 -8.00 -1.51
N LEU A 130 -14.33 -9.20 -1.32
CA LEU A 130 -15.27 -9.79 -2.29
C LEU A 130 -16.53 -8.95 -2.48
N MET A 131 -17.09 -8.43 -1.38
CA MET A 131 -18.30 -7.58 -1.41
C MET A 131 -18.04 -6.18 -1.95
N SER A 132 -16.81 -5.69 -1.87
CA SER A 132 -16.42 -4.38 -2.39
C SER A 132 -16.07 -4.40 -3.88
N HIS A 133 -15.72 -5.56 -4.43
CA HIS A 133 -15.33 -5.68 -5.83
C HIS A 133 -16.56 -5.85 -6.74
N PRO A 134 -16.75 -5.00 -7.79
CA PRO A 134 -17.99 -4.94 -8.58
C PRO A 134 -18.43 -6.27 -9.20
N LYS A 135 -17.47 -7.11 -9.61
CA LYS A 135 -17.76 -8.39 -10.29
C LYS A 135 -18.06 -9.51 -9.32
N THR A 136 -17.48 -9.49 -8.12
CA THR A 136 -17.66 -10.59 -7.15
C THR A 136 -18.80 -10.33 -6.17
N ALA A 137 -19.16 -9.07 -5.92
CA ALA A 137 -20.22 -8.70 -4.95
C ALA A 137 -21.56 -9.38 -5.21
N GLY A 138 -22.04 -9.32 -6.48
CA GLY A 138 -23.32 -9.93 -6.86
C GLY A 138 -23.32 -11.45 -6.66
N LYS A 139 -22.22 -12.12 -7.04
CA LYS A 139 -22.07 -13.57 -6.89
C LYS A 139 -21.96 -13.98 -5.44
N MET A 140 -21.27 -13.18 -4.61
CA MET A 140 -21.20 -13.43 -3.16
C MET A 140 -22.56 -13.32 -2.49
N MET A 141 -23.39 -12.37 -2.90
CA MET A 141 -24.77 -12.26 -2.40
C MET A 141 -25.57 -13.52 -2.73
N GLU A 142 -25.48 -14.05 -3.96
CA GLU A 142 -26.13 -15.29 -4.38
C GLU A 142 -25.69 -16.48 -3.52
N TYR A 143 -24.39 -16.61 -3.23
CA TYR A 143 -23.87 -17.66 -2.33
C TYR A 143 -24.42 -17.53 -0.90
N LEU A 144 -24.45 -16.33 -0.35
CA LEU A 144 -24.97 -16.07 0.99
C LEU A 144 -26.47 -16.38 1.10
N GLU A 145 -27.26 -16.02 0.08
CA GLU A 145 -28.70 -16.38 0.01
C GLU A 145 -28.90 -17.88 -0.06
N GLY A 146 -28.08 -18.61 -0.84
CA GLY A 146 -28.13 -20.07 -0.93
C GLY A 146 -27.83 -20.78 0.41
N ILE A 147 -26.89 -20.25 1.20
CA ILE A 147 -26.56 -20.77 2.53
C ILE A 147 -27.72 -20.51 3.50
N SER A 148 -28.31 -19.32 3.49
CA SER A 148 -29.39 -18.96 4.41
C SER A 148 -30.69 -19.77 4.17
N GLN A 149 -30.95 -20.20 2.93
CA GLN A 149 -32.10 -21.06 2.60
C GLN A 149 -31.88 -22.53 2.99
N GLY A 150 -30.61 -22.96 3.19
CA GLY A 150 -30.28 -24.34 3.64
C GLY A 150 -30.39 -24.53 5.15
N GLU A 151 -30.45 -23.47 5.96
CA GLU A 151 -30.40 -23.53 7.43
C GLU A 151 -31.77 -23.43 8.14
N GLU A 152 -32.91 -23.58 7.45
CA GLU A 152 -34.23 -23.56 8.11
C GLU A 152 -34.51 -24.73 9.08
N SER A 153 -33.56 -25.58 9.36
CA SER A 153 -33.82 -26.80 10.15
C SER A 153 -32.96 -27.05 11.38
N LYS A 154 -32.29 -26.05 12.00
CA LYS A 154 -31.74 -26.20 13.35
C LYS A 154 -31.53 -24.86 14.06
N LYS A 155 -32.58 -24.30 14.62
CA LYS A 155 -32.45 -23.33 15.72
C LYS A 155 -32.39 -24.10 17.03
N GLU A 156 -31.22 -24.42 17.54
CA GLU A 156 -31.01 -24.60 18.98
C GLU A 156 -30.75 -23.21 19.58
N GLU A 157 -31.55 -22.87 20.61
CA GLU A 157 -31.43 -21.66 21.39
C GLU A 157 -30.11 -21.70 22.19
N GLY A 158 -29.04 -21.17 21.61
CA GLY A 158 -27.80 -20.79 22.28
C GLY A 158 -27.47 -19.39 21.84
N GLU A 159 -27.16 -18.49 22.77
CA GLU A 159 -26.73 -17.12 22.52
C GLU A 159 -25.55 -17.14 21.52
N VAL A 160 -25.84 -16.91 20.25
CA VAL A 160 -24.82 -16.64 19.23
C VAL A 160 -24.41 -15.21 19.48
N GLU A 161 -23.22 -15.02 20.01
CA GLU A 161 -22.57 -13.73 20.05
C GLU A 161 -22.66 -13.10 18.64
N LEU A 162 -23.37 -11.98 18.54
CA LEU A 162 -23.68 -11.32 17.26
C LEU A 162 -22.38 -10.97 16.55
N VAL A 163 -22.00 -11.81 15.59
CA VAL A 163 -20.89 -11.49 14.68
C VAL A 163 -21.34 -10.30 13.85
N THR A 164 -20.77 -9.12 14.12
CA THR A 164 -21.18 -7.90 13.42
C THR A 164 -20.77 -7.95 11.94
N PRO A 165 -21.46 -7.22 11.06
CA PRO A 165 -21.09 -7.14 9.64
C PRO A 165 -19.62 -6.73 9.42
N GLU A 166 -19.07 -5.90 10.32
CA GLU A 166 -17.68 -5.46 10.28
C GLU A 166 -16.71 -6.62 10.55
N ILE A 167 -17.06 -7.52 11.47
CA ILE A 167 -16.26 -8.71 11.76
C ILE A 167 -16.33 -9.67 10.58
N ILE A 168 -17.51 -9.92 10.03
CA ILE A 168 -17.69 -10.78 8.85
C ILE A 168 -16.88 -10.24 7.67
N ALA A 169 -16.89 -8.94 7.45
CA ALA A 169 -16.14 -8.31 6.36
C ALA A 169 -14.62 -8.56 6.46
N GLN A 170 -14.09 -8.72 7.66
CA GLN A 170 -12.66 -9.01 7.89
C GLN A 170 -12.32 -10.51 7.86
N MET A 171 -13.32 -11.40 7.82
CA MET A 171 -13.08 -12.83 7.81
C MET A 171 -12.61 -13.29 6.42
N PRO A 172 -11.44 -13.97 6.33
CA PRO A 172 -11.00 -14.60 5.09
C PRO A 172 -11.82 -15.86 4.75
N LEU A 173 -11.89 -16.22 3.47
CA LEU A 173 -12.66 -17.38 3.00
C LEU A 173 -12.32 -18.66 3.75
N LYS A 174 -11.06 -18.88 4.13
CA LYS A 174 -10.65 -20.05 4.92
C LYS A 174 -11.37 -20.16 6.26
N SER A 175 -11.89 -19.07 6.83
CA SER A 175 -12.63 -19.09 8.10
C SER A 175 -13.98 -19.80 7.98
N PHE A 176 -14.50 -19.94 6.77
CA PHE A 176 -15.78 -20.61 6.51
C PHE A 176 -15.65 -22.13 6.30
N LEU A 177 -14.43 -22.68 6.34
CA LEU A 177 -14.18 -24.13 6.22
C LEU A 177 -14.85 -24.98 7.32
N SER A 178 -15.22 -24.36 8.45
CA SER A 178 -15.98 -25.01 9.51
C SER A 178 -17.47 -25.20 9.18
N VAL A 179 -17.99 -24.44 8.24
CA VAL A 179 -19.42 -24.40 7.87
C VAL A 179 -19.64 -24.88 6.43
N ILE A 180 -18.70 -24.57 5.53
CA ILE A 180 -18.77 -24.88 4.09
C ILE A 180 -17.71 -25.92 3.75
N PRO A 181 -18.05 -27.01 3.01
CA PRO A 181 -17.05 -27.98 2.54
C PRO A 181 -15.94 -27.30 1.72
N GLY A 182 -14.69 -27.71 1.95
CA GLY A 182 -13.52 -27.13 1.29
C GLY A 182 -13.61 -27.15 -0.24
N GLU A 183 -14.11 -28.26 -0.81
CA GLU A 183 -14.34 -28.37 -2.26
C GLU A 183 -15.30 -27.30 -2.80
N ALA A 184 -16.34 -26.95 -2.04
CA ALA A 184 -17.29 -25.91 -2.45
C ALA A 184 -16.65 -24.51 -2.41
N ILE A 185 -15.76 -24.23 -1.43
CA ILE A 185 -15.00 -22.99 -1.38
C ILE A 185 -14.00 -22.92 -2.55
N GLU A 186 -13.33 -24.02 -2.87
CA GLU A 186 -12.40 -24.07 -4.00
C GLU A 186 -13.12 -23.83 -5.34
N GLN A 187 -14.29 -24.41 -5.54
CA GLN A 187 -15.12 -24.16 -6.73
C GLN A 187 -15.57 -22.71 -6.80
N MET A 188 -16.00 -22.12 -5.69
CA MET A 188 -16.34 -20.70 -5.59
C MET A 188 -15.16 -19.81 -5.97
N ILE A 189 -13.95 -20.10 -5.47
CA ILE A 189 -12.73 -19.36 -5.81
C ILE A 189 -12.45 -19.42 -7.32
N VAL A 190 -12.58 -20.59 -7.94
CA VAL A 190 -12.39 -20.76 -9.39
C VAL A 190 -13.41 -19.93 -10.17
N GLU A 191 -14.69 -19.97 -9.77
CA GLU A 191 -15.75 -19.20 -10.42
C GLU A 191 -15.52 -17.69 -10.28
N LEU A 192 -15.21 -17.20 -9.07
CA LEU A 192 -14.94 -15.77 -8.82
C LEU A 192 -13.73 -15.29 -9.60
N ASN A 193 -12.65 -16.09 -9.69
CA ASN A 193 -11.48 -15.74 -10.50
C ASN A 193 -11.79 -15.70 -11.99
N SER A 194 -12.67 -16.58 -12.50
CA SER A 194 -13.08 -16.51 -13.90
C SER A 194 -13.85 -15.24 -14.24
N LEU A 195 -14.70 -14.74 -13.33
CA LEU A 195 -15.39 -13.47 -13.46
C LEU A 195 -14.42 -12.27 -13.50
N CYS A 196 -13.32 -12.36 -12.73
CA CYS A 196 -12.31 -11.31 -12.66
C CYS A 196 -11.36 -11.31 -13.85
N ALA A 197 -11.10 -12.45 -14.48
CA ALA A 197 -10.13 -12.63 -15.57
C ALA A 197 -10.58 -11.99 -16.92
N GLU A 198 -11.83 -11.60 -17.07
CA GLU A 198 -12.37 -11.03 -18.33
C GLU A 198 -11.96 -9.58 -18.62
N GLU A 199 -11.06 -8.97 -17.83
CA GLU A 199 -10.58 -7.59 -18.02
C GLU A 199 -9.26 -7.45 -18.80
N GLY A 200 -8.64 -8.54 -19.22
CA GLY A 200 -7.31 -8.56 -19.86
C GLY A 200 -7.31 -8.66 -21.39
N LYS A 201 -8.39 -8.20 -22.07
CA LYS A 201 -8.42 -8.18 -23.53
C LYS A 201 -8.79 -6.82 -24.07
#